data_28510294773df10e2cf4028f1c36ff0d
#
_entry.id   28510294773df10e2cf4028f1c36ff0d
#
_cell.length_a   1.000
_cell.length_b   1.000
_cell.length_c   1.000
_cell.angle_alpha   90.00
_cell.angle_beta   90.00
_cell.angle_gamma   90.00
#
_symmetry.space_group_name_H-M   'P 1'
#
loop_
_entity.id
_entity.type
_entity.pdbx_description
1 polymer ?
#
loop_
_entity_poly.entity_id
_entity_poly.type
_entity_poly.pdbx_seq_one_letter_code
_entity_poly.pdbx_strand_id
1 'polypeptide(L)'
;LYSSAASDVYKRQVNDVFNAVFVHGNMLGDAMFYGSGAGKLPTASAVVGDIVDAAKHLHVNIVTNWNSTPAVLKPLDEVTGRFFVRIKKEAAEEAKKVFGDVEIISLGQLPQECAFITDEMTQGAFEEKLAQIGDQVLAKIRVKD
;
A
#
# COMPACT_ATOMS: atom_id res chain seq x y z
N LEU A 1 19.75 -9.04 -12.40
CA LEU A 1 18.65 -9.54 -11.56
C LEU A 1 18.47 -8.57 -10.42
N TYR A 2 17.63 -7.56 -10.62
CA TYR A 2 17.14 -6.77 -9.49
C TYR A 2 16.15 -7.63 -8.73
N SER A 3 16.55 -8.08 -7.58
CA SER A 3 15.68 -8.82 -6.67
C SER A 3 14.62 -7.85 -6.13
N SER A 4 13.36 -8.08 -6.44
CA SER A 4 12.22 -7.43 -5.79
C SER A 4 12.30 -7.56 -4.25
N ALA A 5 13.00 -8.55 -3.76
CA ALA A 5 13.31 -8.76 -2.35
C ALA A 5 14.07 -7.60 -1.69
N ALA A 6 14.95 -6.88 -2.41
CA ALA A 6 15.70 -5.77 -1.83
C ALA A 6 14.79 -4.56 -1.54
N SER A 7 13.88 -4.21 -2.46
CA SER A 7 12.91 -3.12 -2.24
C SER A 7 11.94 -3.45 -1.09
N ASP A 8 11.58 -4.71 -0.92
CA ASP A 8 10.68 -5.15 0.15
C ASP A 8 11.35 -5.14 1.53
N VAL A 9 12.66 -5.40 1.60
CA VAL A 9 13.44 -5.26 2.83
C VAL A 9 13.43 -3.81 3.31
N TYR A 10 13.65 -2.84 2.43
CA TYR A 10 13.61 -1.42 2.81
C TYR A 10 12.23 -0.96 3.27
N LYS A 11 11.16 -1.43 2.64
CA LYS A 11 9.78 -1.09 3.05
C LYS A 11 9.43 -1.62 4.43
N ARG A 12 9.94 -2.79 4.81
CA ARG A 12 9.73 -3.40 6.14
C ARG A 12 10.51 -2.70 7.25
N GLN A 13 11.46 -1.83 6.93
CA GLN A 13 12.27 -1.08 7.89
C GLN A 13 11.70 0.29 8.25
N VAL A 14 10.54 0.66 7.71
CA VAL A 14 9.85 1.91 8.06
C VAL A 14 9.03 1.67 9.32
N ASN A 15 9.61 2.03 10.47
CA ASN A 15 9.01 1.83 11.79
C ASN A 15 8.97 3.13 12.57
N ASP A 16 8.22 3.15 13.66
CA ASP A 16 8.10 4.23 14.64
C ASP A 16 7.71 5.58 14.00
N VAL A 17 8.57 6.59 14.16
CA VAL A 17 8.33 7.96 13.65
C VAL A 17 8.73 8.15 12.19
N PHE A 18 9.30 7.11 11.57
CA PHE A 18 9.71 7.19 10.19
C PHE A 18 8.55 6.98 9.22
N ASN A 19 8.59 7.71 8.12
CA ASN A 19 7.66 7.58 7.01
C ASN A 19 8.45 7.38 5.72
N ALA A 20 7.84 6.69 4.77
CA ALA A 20 8.39 6.53 3.45
C ALA A 20 7.31 6.70 2.39
N VAL A 21 7.69 7.34 1.28
CA VAL A 21 6.92 7.37 0.04
C VAL A 21 7.69 6.58 -1.00
N PHE A 22 7.10 5.51 -1.47
CA PHE A 22 7.66 4.69 -2.54
C PHE A 22 7.00 5.07 -3.87
N VAL A 23 7.84 5.33 -4.88
CA VAL A 23 7.40 5.70 -6.22
C VAL A 23 8.02 4.72 -7.21
N HIS A 24 7.18 4.12 -8.04
CA HIS A 24 7.63 3.36 -9.19
C HIS A 24 7.31 4.16 -10.46
N GLY A 25 8.34 4.64 -11.13
CA GLY A 25 8.21 5.46 -12.34
C GLY A 25 8.72 4.70 -13.56
N ASN A 26 8.08 4.91 -14.70
CA ASN A 26 8.46 4.26 -15.97
C ASN A 26 9.86 4.66 -16.46
N MET A 27 10.33 5.86 -16.12
CA MET A 27 11.66 6.37 -16.50
C MET A 27 12.63 6.36 -15.33
N LEU A 28 12.15 6.66 -14.12
CA LEU A 28 12.97 6.71 -12.91
C LEU A 28 13.25 5.31 -12.33
N GLY A 29 12.36 4.35 -12.57
CA GLY A 29 12.36 3.08 -11.86
C GLY A 29 11.84 3.24 -10.43
N ASP A 30 12.41 2.47 -9.52
CA ASP A 30 12.03 2.50 -8.10
C ASP A 30 12.78 3.60 -7.36
N ALA A 31 12.04 4.47 -6.67
CA ALA A 31 12.57 5.49 -5.77
C ALA A 31 11.83 5.46 -4.44
N MET A 32 12.54 5.69 -3.35
CA MET A 32 11.95 5.80 -2.02
C MET A 32 12.45 7.05 -1.32
N PHE A 33 11.51 7.86 -0.86
CA PHE A 33 11.76 9.01 0.01
C PHE A 33 11.48 8.58 1.44
N TYR A 34 12.47 8.64 2.30
CA TYR A 34 12.41 8.13 3.66
C TYR A 34 12.88 9.19 4.65
N GLY A 35 12.17 9.37 5.74
CA GLY A 35 12.55 10.33 6.77
C GLY A 35 11.63 10.32 7.98
N SER A 36 12.04 11.05 9.01
CA SER A 36 11.22 11.26 10.21
C SER A 36 10.08 12.22 9.90
N GLY A 37 8.85 11.70 9.89
CA GLY A 37 7.63 12.50 9.67
C GLY A 37 7.10 13.17 10.93
N ALA A 38 7.56 12.77 12.13
CA ALA A 38 7.11 13.30 13.39
C ALA A 38 8.27 13.62 14.35
N GLY A 39 8.02 14.53 15.29
CA GLY A 39 8.97 14.95 16.33
C GLY A 39 9.33 16.42 16.27
N LYS A 40 9.68 17.00 17.42
CA LYS A 40 9.98 18.43 17.52
C LYS A 40 11.15 18.88 16.65
N LEU A 41 12.24 18.11 16.66
CA LEU A 41 13.44 18.44 15.91
C LEU A 41 13.29 18.26 14.40
N PRO A 42 12.77 17.16 13.87
CA PRO A 42 12.51 17.00 12.44
C PRO A 42 11.57 18.08 11.90
N THR A 43 10.48 18.38 12.60
CA THR A 43 9.53 19.43 12.20
C THR A 43 10.18 20.80 12.20
N ALA A 44 10.92 21.15 13.26
CA ALA A 44 11.62 22.42 13.35
C ALA A 44 12.69 22.57 12.25
N SER A 45 13.42 21.50 11.94
CA SER A 45 14.41 21.47 10.86
C SER A 45 13.78 21.73 9.49
N ALA A 46 12.63 21.12 9.23
CA ALA A 46 11.90 21.33 7.97
C ALA A 46 11.44 22.80 7.85
N VAL A 47 10.80 23.34 8.87
CA VAL A 47 10.32 24.75 8.89
C VAL A 47 11.48 25.73 8.72
N VAL A 48 12.58 25.53 9.43
CA VAL A 48 13.79 26.39 9.28
C VAL A 48 14.38 26.24 7.89
N GLY A 49 14.42 25.04 7.33
CA GLY A 49 14.85 24.80 5.96
C GLY A 49 14.05 25.60 4.95
N ASP A 50 12.72 25.59 5.05
CA ASP A 50 11.82 26.36 4.18
C ASP A 50 12.00 27.87 4.35
N ILE A 51 12.19 28.36 5.59
CA ILE A 51 12.48 29.78 5.86
C ILE A 51 13.80 30.20 5.19
N VAL A 52 14.85 29.39 5.33
CA VAL A 52 16.16 29.67 4.72
C VAL A 52 16.08 29.67 3.20
N ASP A 53 15.33 28.72 2.63
CA ASP A 53 15.12 28.65 1.19
C ASP A 53 14.36 29.87 0.67
N ALA A 54 13.27 30.25 1.33
CA ALA A 54 12.51 31.44 1.02
C ALA A 54 13.37 32.72 1.13
N ALA A 55 14.23 32.82 2.15
CA ALA A 55 15.13 33.96 2.32
C ALA A 55 16.18 34.06 1.21
N LYS A 56 16.69 32.94 0.73
CA LYS A 56 17.63 32.90 -0.41
C LYS A 56 16.99 33.30 -1.73
N HIS A 57 15.69 33.12 -1.86
CA HIS A 57 14.90 33.40 -3.04
C HIS A 57 14.07 34.70 -2.92
N LEU A 58 14.38 35.55 -1.95
CA LEU A 58 13.78 36.90 -1.87
C LEU A 58 13.95 37.62 -3.20
N HIS A 59 12.86 38.15 -3.72
CA HIS A 59 12.82 38.89 -5.01
C HIS A 59 13.02 38.02 -6.27
N VAL A 60 13.10 36.68 -6.11
CA VAL A 60 13.13 35.75 -7.24
C VAL A 60 11.81 35.00 -7.28
N ASN A 61 11.10 35.12 -8.39
CA ASN A 61 9.90 34.32 -8.61
C ASN A 61 10.27 32.97 -9.25
N ILE A 62 10.26 31.91 -8.47
CA ILE A 62 10.45 30.55 -8.98
C ILE A 62 9.14 30.11 -9.61
N VAL A 63 9.04 30.23 -10.93
CA VAL A 63 7.86 29.81 -11.66
C VAL A 63 7.85 28.30 -11.77
N THR A 64 6.87 27.66 -11.11
CA THR A 64 6.58 26.25 -11.31
C THR A 64 5.55 26.10 -12.41
N ASN A 65 5.95 25.53 -13.53
CA ASN A 65 5.05 25.28 -14.64
C ASN A 65 4.30 23.97 -14.39
N TRP A 66 3.03 24.08 -14.03
CA TRP A 66 2.14 22.94 -13.95
C TRP A 66 1.42 22.73 -15.28
N ASN A 67 1.33 21.49 -15.73
CA ASN A 67 0.47 21.15 -16.85
C ASN A 67 -0.99 21.33 -16.43
N SER A 68 -1.77 22.06 -17.20
CA SER A 68 -3.19 22.27 -16.96
C SER A 68 -4.05 21.06 -17.33
N THR A 69 -3.48 20.08 -18.04
CA THR A 69 -4.19 18.86 -18.39
C THR A 69 -4.30 17.96 -17.14
N PRO A 70 -5.51 17.61 -16.70
CA PRO A 70 -5.69 16.70 -15.57
C PRO A 70 -5.00 15.36 -15.83
N ALA A 71 -4.35 14.80 -14.80
CA ALA A 71 -3.84 13.45 -14.87
C ALA A 71 -4.99 12.45 -14.98
N VAL A 72 -4.89 11.52 -15.91
CA VAL A 72 -5.83 10.40 -16.02
C VAL A 72 -5.39 9.33 -15.03
N LEU A 73 -6.18 9.15 -13.97
CA LEU A 73 -5.95 8.10 -13.00
C LEU A 73 -6.68 6.82 -13.42
N LYS A 74 -6.02 5.68 -13.26
CA LYS A 74 -6.69 4.39 -13.42
C LYS A 74 -7.74 4.23 -12.32
N PRO A 75 -8.99 3.85 -12.64
CA PRO A 75 -9.99 3.54 -11.63
C PRO A 75 -9.50 2.47 -10.65
N LEU A 76 -9.82 2.62 -9.37
CA LEU A 76 -9.31 1.72 -8.33
C LEU A 76 -9.81 0.27 -8.51
N ASP A 77 -11.03 0.11 -8.96
CA ASP A 77 -11.67 -1.18 -9.26
C ASP A 77 -10.99 -1.97 -10.38
N GLU A 78 -10.28 -1.28 -11.30
CA GLU A 78 -9.50 -1.89 -12.36
C GLU A 78 -8.06 -2.27 -11.96
N VAL A 79 -7.62 -1.87 -10.76
CA VAL A 79 -6.27 -2.20 -10.28
C VAL A 79 -6.22 -3.66 -9.88
N THR A 80 -5.27 -4.41 -10.46
CA THR A 80 -5.06 -5.83 -10.16
C THR A 80 -4.15 -6.03 -8.96
N GLY A 81 -4.28 -7.16 -8.30
CA GLY A 81 -3.44 -7.59 -7.21
C GLY A 81 -3.95 -8.86 -6.54
N ARG A 82 -3.16 -9.37 -5.60
CA ARG A 82 -3.54 -10.48 -4.72
C ARG A 82 -3.97 -9.93 -3.37
N PHE A 83 -4.83 -10.65 -2.68
CA PHE A 83 -5.38 -10.21 -1.41
C PHE A 83 -5.25 -11.31 -0.36
N PHE A 84 -4.68 -10.96 0.79
CA PHE A 84 -4.78 -11.75 2.01
C PHE A 84 -6.11 -11.46 2.68
N VAL A 85 -6.89 -12.48 2.95
CA VAL A 85 -8.20 -12.37 3.59
C VAL A 85 -8.24 -13.23 4.83
N ARG A 86 -8.60 -12.65 5.96
CA ARG A 86 -8.85 -13.36 7.22
C ARG A 86 -10.35 -13.47 7.44
N ILE A 87 -10.81 -14.68 7.70
CA ILE A 87 -12.22 -15.02 7.85
C ILE A 87 -12.45 -15.88 9.11
N LYS A 88 -13.70 -15.99 9.53
CA LYS A 88 -14.06 -16.99 10.51
C LYS A 88 -13.89 -18.38 9.91
N LYS A 89 -13.46 -19.34 10.74
CA LYS A 89 -13.13 -20.70 10.29
C LYS A 89 -14.31 -21.41 9.61
N GLU A 90 -15.52 -21.14 10.06
CA GLU A 90 -16.76 -21.72 9.50
C GLU A 90 -17.02 -21.31 8.04
N ALA A 91 -16.47 -20.16 7.61
CA ALA A 91 -16.60 -19.67 6.24
C ALA A 91 -15.54 -20.24 5.26
N ALA A 92 -14.66 -21.13 5.70
CA ALA A 92 -13.58 -21.66 4.86
C ALA A 92 -14.08 -22.35 3.58
N GLU A 93 -15.14 -23.15 3.68
CA GLU A 93 -15.70 -23.84 2.51
C GLU A 93 -16.45 -22.88 1.58
N GLU A 94 -17.06 -21.85 2.12
CA GLU A 94 -17.70 -20.80 1.33
C GLU A 94 -16.64 -19.96 0.59
N ALA A 95 -15.52 -19.63 1.26
CA ALA A 95 -14.41 -18.94 0.64
C ALA A 95 -13.84 -19.72 -0.57
N LYS A 96 -13.68 -21.03 -0.45
CA LYS A 96 -13.27 -21.89 -1.57
C LYS A 96 -14.27 -21.88 -2.73
N LYS A 97 -15.57 -21.88 -2.44
CA LYS A 97 -16.60 -21.80 -3.49
C LYS A 97 -16.55 -20.47 -4.23
N VAL A 98 -16.32 -19.37 -3.52
CA VAL A 98 -16.33 -18.01 -4.07
C VAL A 98 -15.02 -17.66 -4.78
N PHE A 99 -13.88 -17.99 -4.17
CA PHE A 99 -12.56 -17.59 -4.66
C PHE A 99 -11.84 -18.69 -5.47
N GLY A 100 -12.38 -19.90 -5.50
CA GLY A 100 -11.77 -21.06 -6.13
C GLY A 100 -10.93 -21.89 -5.15
N ASP A 101 -10.01 -22.68 -5.68
CA ASP A 101 -9.19 -23.61 -4.87
C ASP A 101 -8.06 -22.85 -4.13
N VAL A 102 -8.47 -21.97 -3.20
CA VAL A 102 -7.54 -21.21 -2.35
C VAL A 102 -7.01 -22.08 -1.21
N GLU A 103 -5.72 -21.95 -0.92
CA GLU A 103 -5.09 -22.61 0.21
C GLU A 103 -5.53 -21.95 1.53
N ILE A 104 -6.14 -22.72 2.41
CA ILE A 104 -6.57 -22.23 3.72
C ILE A 104 -5.44 -22.32 4.73
N ILE A 105 -5.04 -21.17 5.24
CA ILE A 105 -4.01 -21.00 6.25
C ILE A 105 -4.67 -20.94 7.63
N SER A 106 -4.29 -21.84 8.52
CA SER A 106 -4.80 -21.87 9.89
C SER A 106 -3.66 -21.82 10.90
N LEU A 107 -3.85 -21.07 11.98
CA LEU A 107 -2.90 -20.96 13.08
C LEU A 107 -3.51 -21.59 14.33
N GLY A 108 -2.75 -22.48 15.00
CA GLY A 108 -3.20 -23.12 16.22
C GLY A 108 -3.53 -22.15 17.37
N GLN A 109 -2.94 -20.96 17.34
CA GLN A 109 -3.19 -19.87 18.30
C GLN A 109 -4.53 -19.15 18.05
N LEU A 110 -5.12 -19.30 16.86
CA LEU A 110 -6.38 -18.69 16.45
C LEU A 110 -7.34 -19.75 15.89
N PRO A 111 -7.85 -20.67 16.75
CA PRO A 111 -8.59 -21.84 16.30
C PRO A 111 -9.95 -21.51 15.66
N GLN A 112 -10.48 -20.31 15.90
CA GLN A 112 -11.77 -19.84 15.36
C GLN A 112 -11.63 -19.07 14.04
N GLU A 113 -10.41 -18.88 13.57
CA GLU A 113 -10.13 -18.08 12.38
C GLU A 113 -9.27 -18.86 11.40
N CYS A 114 -9.34 -18.48 10.15
CA CYS A 114 -8.42 -18.89 9.11
C CYS A 114 -8.21 -17.77 8.11
N ALA A 115 -7.26 -17.95 7.23
CA ALA A 115 -6.95 -16.97 6.20
C ALA A 115 -6.64 -17.68 4.88
N PHE A 116 -6.65 -16.93 3.80
CA PHE A 116 -6.20 -17.37 2.49
C PHE A 116 -5.61 -16.19 1.70
N ILE A 117 -4.89 -16.50 0.65
CA ILE A 117 -4.44 -15.52 -0.33
C ILE A 117 -5.13 -15.83 -1.65
N THR A 118 -5.69 -14.81 -2.29
CA THR A 118 -6.37 -14.98 -3.57
C THR A 118 -5.35 -15.10 -4.71
N ASP A 119 -5.79 -15.63 -5.84
CA ASP A 119 -5.13 -15.40 -7.11
C ASP A 119 -5.19 -13.91 -7.48
N GLU A 120 -4.42 -13.52 -8.51
CA GLU A 120 -4.45 -12.16 -9.01
C GLU A 120 -5.82 -11.85 -9.64
N MET A 121 -6.42 -10.76 -9.20
CA MET A 121 -7.70 -10.27 -9.71
C MET A 121 -7.82 -8.75 -9.57
N THR A 122 -8.80 -8.15 -10.24
CA THR A 122 -9.08 -6.73 -10.08
C THR A 122 -9.69 -6.44 -8.70
N GLN A 123 -9.49 -5.22 -8.19
CA GLN A 123 -10.10 -4.80 -6.93
C GLN A 123 -11.63 -4.92 -6.98
N GLY A 124 -12.27 -4.56 -8.11
CA GLY A 124 -13.72 -4.68 -8.27
C GLY A 124 -14.19 -6.13 -8.13
N ALA A 125 -13.58 -7.05 -8.87
CA ALA A 125 -13.91 -8.48 -8.77
C ALA A 125 -13.67 -9.05 -7.36
N PHE A 126 -12.61 -8.58 -6.69
CA PHE A 126 -12.34 -8.96 -5.30
C PHE A 126 -13.46 -8.51 -4.35
N GLU A 127 -13.89 -7.25 -4.44
CA GLU A 127 -14.95 -6.71 -3.57
C GLU A 127 -16.31 -7.40 -3.82
N GLU A 128 -16.64 -7.71 -5.08
CA GLU A 128 -17.86 -8.45 -5.44
C GLU A 128 -17.85 -9.87 -4.84
N LYS A 129 -16.73 -10.55 -4.91
CA LYS A 129 -16.56 -11.89 -4.31
C LYS A 129 -16.60 -11.81 -2.79
N LEU A 130 -15.92 -10.82 -2.20
CA LEU A 130 -15.86 -10.65 -0.76
C LEU A 130 -17.24 -10.37 -0.16
N ALA A 131 -18.09 -9.62 -0.87
CA ALA A 131 -19.46 -9.33 -0.46
C ALA A 131 -20.31 -10.60 -0.29
N GLN A 132 -20.00 -11.68 -1.01
CA GLN A 132 -20.72 -12.95 -0.88
C GLN A 132 -20.40 -13.68 0.44
N ILE A 133 -19.20 -13.45 1.00
CA ILE A 133 -18.81 -13.99 2.32
C ILE A 133 -19.38 -13.13 3.46
N GLY A 134 -19.61 -11.84 3.20
CA GLY A 134 -20.29 -10.93 4.12
C GLY A 134 -19.60 -10.79 5.48
N ASP A 135 -20.39 -10.90 6.55
CA ASP A 135 -19.94 -10.67 7.94
C ASP A 135 -18.96 -11.72 8.49
N GLN A 136 -18.61 -12.71 7.71
CA GLN A 136 -17.59 -13.68 8.08
C GLN A 136 -16.16 -13.19 7.82
N VAL A 137 -16.01 -12.07 7.08
CA VAL A 137 -14.71 -11.44 6.81
C VAL A 137 -14.27 -10.63 8.02
N LEU A 138 -13.07 -10.94 8.53
CA LEU A 138 -12.48 -10.28 9.70
C LEU A 138 -11.46 -9.19 9.29
N ALA A 139 -10.69 -9.43 8.24
CA ALA A 139 -9.73 -8.47 7.71
C ALA A 139 -9.37 -8.80 6.25
N LYS A 140 -8.94 -7.77 5.52
CA LYS A 140 -8.41 -7.88 4.16
C LYS A 140 -7.19 -6.97 3.99
N ILE A 141 -6.17 -7.44 3.30
CA ILE A 141 -4.95 -6.69 3.02
C ILE A 141 -4.52 -7.00 1.59
N ARG A 142 -4.20 -5.98 0.80
CA ARG A 142 -3.58 -6.21 -0.51
C ARG A 142 -2.15 -6.71 -0.32
N VAL A 143 -1.83 -7.81 -0.96
CA VAL A 143 -0.49 -8.39 -0.98
C VAL A 143 0.28 -7.76 -2.14
N LYS A 144 1.51 -7.38 -1.89
CA LYS A 144 2.43 -6.98 -2.94
C LYS A 144 3.27 -8.21 -3.33
N ASP A 145 3.34 -8.48 -4.63
CA ASP A 145 4.25 -9.48 -5.21
C ASP A 145 5.70 -8.96 -5.22
#